data_0c69597e664e5a5e58b8ead39ab657f2
#
_entry.id   0c69597e664e5a5e58b8ead39ab657f2
#
_cell.length_a   1.000
_cell.length_b   1.000
_cell.length_c   1.000
_cell.angle_alpha   90.00
_cell.angle_beta   90.00
_cell.angle_gamma   90.00
#
_symmetry.space_group_name_H-M   'P 1'
#
loop_
_entity.id
_entity.type
_entity.pdbx_description
1 polymer ?
#
loop_
_entity_poly.entity_id
_entity_poly.type
_entity_poly.pdbx_seq_one_letter_code
_entity_poly.pdbx_strand_id
1 'polypeptide(L)'
;MPRETAPREVTLLADARARARRARDWATADDLKAQIEAAGWNVVDTGTLYDLHRAVPPDVEVDGVLHYGGAASVPSRLGDPPVGTVSVVLVATDDAAAIARSHAAVIANAPSVSQVVIVANAPAEDVATVIADIEASAPETPPTEVVRTARRLGHGEALNAGLRRCAAPVVLLLDPSVEVRGDLAAACAAALADPSVAVAGPVGLVSEDLRTFEPADDAAGECDVDVIDGAAFAFRREDVEARGPLDDHFVIPAHLDTWWSLVLRDPWAIEEPVEGAPVRRAVRLASVPAVRHAGLESPVRGNQEKLEKKAFYRVLKRFATRQDLLVANRP
;
A
#
# COMPACT_ATOMS: atom_id res chain seq x y z
N MET A 1 3.51 5.34 16.61
CA MET A 1 4.09 5.66 15.29
C MET A 1 5.15 6.73 15.47
N PRO A 2 6.34 6.66 14.89
CA PRO A 2 7.25 7.79 14.90
C PRO A 2 6.61 8.92 14.09
N ARG A 3 6.36 10.05 14.73
CA ARG A 3 5.80 11.25 14.09
C ARG A 3 6.77 11.76 13.03
N GLU A 4 6.27 12.12 11.85
CA GLU A 4 7.04 12.88 10.88
C GLU A 4 7.46 14.19 11.57
N THR A 5 8.73 14.50 11.59
CA THR A 5 9.21 15.70 12.25
C THR A 5 8.90 16.90 11.36
N ALA A 6 8.08 17.82 11.85
CA ALA A 6 7.78 19.05 11.14
C ALA A 6 9.06 19.87 10.87
N PRO A 7 9.13 20.58 9.74
CA PRO A 7 10.21 21.52 9.45
C PRO A 7 10.37 22.54 10.60
N ARG A 8 11.60 22.98 10.83
CA ARG A 8 11.90 23.94 11.91
C ARG A 8 11.03 25.20 11.85
N GLU A 9 10.74 25.69 10.65
CA GLU A 9 9.89 26.87 10.42
C GLU A 9 8.47 26.65 10.94
N VAL A 10 7.87 25.50 10.63
CA VAL A 10 6.53 25.15 11.11
C VAL A 10 6.51 24.97 12.62
N THR A 11 7.55 24.38 13.20
CA THR A 11 7.67 24.24 14.65
C THR A 11 7.71 25.61 15.33
N LEU A 12 8.46 26.58 14.76
CA LEU A 12 8.52 27.94 15.28
C LEU A 12 7.16 28.67 15.24
N LEU A 13 6.38 28.47 14.16
CA LEU A 13 5.02 29.00 14.07
C LEU A 13 4.10 28.36 15.13
N ALA A 14 4.19 27.07 15.35
CA ALA A 14 3.40 26.36 16.35
C ALA A 14 3.75 26.81 17.78
N ASP A 15 5.02 27.02 18.07
CA ASP A 15 5.49 27.58 19.36
C ASP A 15 4.98 29.00 19.58
N ALA A 16 5.02 29.84 18.54
CA ALA A 16 4.50 31.20 18.59
C ALA A 16 2.96 31.17 18.84
N ARG A 17 2.22 30.30 18.15
CA ARG A 17 0.79 30.10 18.36
C ARG A 17 0.49 29.63 19.80
N ALA A 18 1.25 28.70 20.35
CA ALA A 18 1.06 28.25 21.72
C ALA A 18 1.30 29.38 22.74
N ARG A 19 2.23 30.31 22.47
CA ARG A 19 2.43 31.51 23.29
C ARG A 19 1.26 32.46 23.18
N ALA A 20 0.75 32.78 21.98
CA ALA A 20 -0.39 33.62 21.75
C ALA A 20 -1.65 33.09 22.50
N ARG A 21 -1.92 31.79 22.39
CA ARG A 21 -3.03 31.14 23.12
C ARG A 21 -2.91 31.30 24.65
N ARG A 22 -1.72 31.12 25.20
CA ARG A 22 -1.47 31.34 26.65
C ARG A 22 -1.70 32.77 27.07
N ALA A 23 -1.37 33.72 26.18
CA ALA A 23 -1.66 35.17 26.38
C ALA A 23 -3.13 35.53 26.10
N ARG A 24 -3.96 34.59 25.64
CA ARG A 24 -5.34 34.78 25.18
C ARG A 24 -5.46 35.74 23.98
N ASP A 25 -4.39 35.88 23.22
CA ASP A 25 -4.39 36.60 21.93
C ASP A 25 -4.87 35.65 20.83
N TRP A 26 -6.18 35.56 20.72
CA TRP A 26 -6.81 34.62 19.80
C TRP A 26 -6.61 35.00 18.31
N ALA A 27 -6.58 36.33 18.02
CA ALA A 27 -6.38 36.81 16.66
C ALA A 27 -5.00 36.37 16.13
N THR A 28 -3.92 36.63 16.88
CA THR A 28 -2.57 36.17 16.52
C THR A 28 -2.49 34.61 16.46
N ALA A 29 -3.19 33.92 17.37
CA ALA A 29 -3.19 32.45 17.35
C ALA A 29 -3.85 31.88 16.09
N ASP A 30 -4.93 32.50 15.61
CA ASP A 30 -5.64 32.07 14.40
C ASP A 30 -4.83 32.40 13.14
N ASP A 31 -4.18 33.56 13.06
CA ASP A 31 -3.29 33.92 11.97
C ASP A 31 -2.10 32.93 11.86
N LEU A 32 -1.50 32.55 13.00
CA LEU A 32 -0.41 31.60 13.04
C LEU A 32 -0.88 30.18 12.66
N LYS A 33 -2.11 29.82 13.03
CA LYS A 33 -2.73 28.56 12.59
C LYS A 33 -2.88 28.53 11.07
N ALA A 34 -3.39 29.61 10.48
CA ALA A 34 -3.51 29.73 9.03
C ALA A 34 -2.15 29.62 8.31
N GLN A 35 -1.08 30.17 8.89
CA GLN A 35 0.27 30.03 8.34
C GLN A 35 0.79 28.59 8.44
N ILE A 36 0.51 27.88 9.53
CA ILE A 36 0.85 26.46 9.69
C ILE A 36 0.10 25.62 8.65
N GLU A 37 -1.20 25.88 8.45
CA GLU A 37 -2.03 25.21 7.46
C GLU A 37 -1.55 25.49 6.03
N ALA A 38 -1.20 26.74 5.73
CA ALA A 38 -0.61 27.12 4.44
C ALA A 38 0.75 26.46 4.18
N ALA A 39 1.49 26.13 5.24
CA ALA A 39 2.73 25.36 5.15
C ALA A 39 2.48 23.83 5.01
N GLY A 40 1.22 23.40 4.89
CA GLY A 40 0.84 22.00 4.73
C GLY A 40 0.88 21.18 6.02
N TRP A 41 0.62 21.82 7.17
CA TRP A 41 0.58 21.17 8.47
C TRP A 41 -0.68 21.55 9.24
N ASN A 42 -1.16 20.63 10.07
CA ASN A 42 -2.22 20.86 11.05
C ASN A 42 -1.63 20.88 12.46
N VAL A 43 -2.10 21.79 13.29
CA VAL A 43 -1.77 21.84 14.71
C VAL A 43 -2.96 21.33 15.53
N VAL A 44 -2.73 20.29 16.32
CA VAL A 44 -3.73 19.71 17.24
C VAL A 44 -3.31 20.02 18.66
N ASP A 45 -4.17 20.71 19.41
CA ASP A 45 -3.89 21.04 20.81
C ASP A 45 -4.18 19.85 21.72
N THR A 46 -3.24 19.54 22.61
CA THR A 46 -3.37 18.51 23.64
C THR A 46 -3.14 19.18 24.99
N GLY A 47 -4.18 19.81 25.52
CA GLY A 47 -4.10 20.63 26.74
C GLY A 47 -3.22 21.87 26.54
N THR A 48 -2.08 21.94 27.24
CA THR A 48 -1.08 23.02 27.13
C THR A 48 -0.01 22.77 26.07
N LEU A 49 0.00 21.56 25.49
CA LEU A 49 0.91 21.11 24.47
C LEU A 49 0.19 21.11 23.12
N TYR A 50 0.95 20.90 22.05
CA TYR A 50 0.41 20.72 20.70
C TYR A 50 1.15 19.59 19.98
N ASP A 51 0.48 19.01 18.99
CA ASP A 51 1.02 18.07 18.04
C ASP A 51 0.91 18.65 16.63
N LEU A 52 1.93 18.41 15.81
CA LEU A 52 1.93 18.80 14.40
C LEU A 52 1.76 17.55 13.54
N HIS A 53 0.77 17.60 12.65
CA HIS A 53 0.50 16.57 11.66
C HIS A 53 0.55 17.18 10.26
N ARG A 54 1.02 16.45 9.26
CA ARG A 54 0.89 16.90 7.87
C ARG A 54 -0.59 17.09 7.54
N ALA A 55 -0.92 18.23 6.93
CA ALA A 55 -2.25 18.43 6.35
C ALA A 55 -2.40 17.52 5.13
N VAL A 56 -3.53 16.84 5.03
CA VAL A 56 -3.95 16.18 3.80
C VAL A 56 -4.47 17.28 2.86
N PRO A 57 -3.93 17.42 1.64
CA PRO A 57 -4.48 18.36 0.68
C PRO A 57 -5.96 18.09 0.43
N PRO A 58 -6.77 19.11 0.12
CA PRO A 58 -8.17 18.91 -0.20
C PRO A 58 -8.34 18.09 -1.48
N ASP A 59 -9.48 17.44 -1.59
CA ASP A 59 -9.93 16.87 -2.85
C ASP A 59 -10.17 17.99 -3.86
N VAL A 60 -9.87 17.73 -5.13
CA VAL A 60 -9.95 18.71 -6.22
C VAL A 60 -10.79 18.14 -7.36
N GLU A 61 -11.73 18.92 -7.88
CA GLU A 61 -12.46 18.57 -9.09
C GLU A 61 -11.75 19.12 -10.32
N VAL A 62 -11.43 18.24 -11.28
CA VAL A 62 -10.80 18.60 -12.56
C VAL A 62 -11.68 18.04 -13.67
N ASP A 63 -12.20 18.92 -14.53
CA ASP A 63 -13.08 18.56 -15.65
C ASP A 63 -14.29 17.69 -15.24
N GLY A 64 -14.88 17.97 -14.08
CA GLY A 64 -16.01 17.22 -13.54
C GLY A 64 -15.64 15.88 -12.90
N VAL A 65 -14.34 15.57 -12.76
CA VAL A 65 -13.84 14.33 -12.14
C VAL A 65 -13.15 14.64 -10.82
N LEU A 66 -13.52 13.92 -9.76
CA LEU A 66 -12.95 14.10 -8.44
C LEU A 66 -11.56 13.45 -8.33
N HIS A 67 -10.59 14.25 -7.90
CA HIS A 67 -9.23 13.83 -7.56
C HIS A 67 -9.04 13.93 -6.04
N TYR A 68 -8.73 12.82 -5.41
CA TYR A 68 -8.60 12.73 -3.96
C TYR A 68 -7.28 13.30 -3.46
N GLY A 69 -7.32 14.13 -2.41
CA GLY A 69 -6.13 14.72 -1.78
C GLY A 69 -5.27 13.71 -1.04
N GLY A 70 -5.86 12.58 -0.60
CA GLY A 70 -5.17 11.49 0.09
C GLY A 70 -6.03 10.23 0.14
N ALA A 71 -5.42 9.11 0.54
CA ALA A 71 -6.14 7.84 0.64
C ALA A 71 -7.35 7.90 1.58
N ALA A 72 -7.26 8.68 2.66
CA ALA A 72 -8.32 8.76 3.67
C ALA A 72 -9.62 9.35 3.13
N SER A 73 -9.57 10.24 2.12
CA SER A 73 -10.75 10.85 1.50
C SER A 73 -11.43 9.95 0.46
N VAL A 74 -10.76 8.88 -0.01
CA VAL A 74 -11.39 7.90 -0.91
C VAL A 74 -12.50 7.16 -0.16
N PRO A 75 -13.75 7.12 -0.65
CA PRO A 75 -14.83 6.37 -0.01
C PRO A 75 -14.47 4.89 0.15
N SER A 76 -14.64 4.36 1.37
CA SER A 76 -14.25 2.97 1.68
C SER A 76 -15.39 2.00 1.43
N ARG A 77 -15.09 0.87 0.80
CA ARG A 77 -15.95 -0.30 0.67
C ARG A 77 -15.49 -1.46 1.59
N LEU A 78 -14.46 -1.24 2.40
CA LEU A 78 -13.91 -2.31 3.24
C LEU A 78 -14.94 -2.87 4.22
N GLY A 79 -15.81 -2.03 4.79
CA GLY A 79 -16.90 -2.47 5.68
C GLY A 79 -18.13 -3.03 4.94
N ASP A 80 -18.18 -3.01 3.60
CA ASP A 80 -19.31 -3.58 2.85
C ASP A 80 -19.18 -5.10 2.77
N PRO A 81 -20.30 -5.84 2.64
CA PRO A 81 -20.27 -7.27 2.35
C PRO A 81 -19.41 -7.55 1.10
N PRO A 82 -18.53 -8.58 1.13
CA PRO A 82 -17.66 -8.87 -0.01
C PRO A 82 -18.47 -9.36 -1.22
N VAL A 83 -18.03 -8.94 -2.42
CA VAL A 83 -18.67 -9.29 -3.70
C VAL A 83 -17.59 -9.76 -4.69
N GLY A 84 -17.84 -10.92 -5.32
CA GLY A 84 -16.91 -11.51 -6.29
C GLY A 84 -15.83 -12.37 -5.63
N THR A 85 -14.71 -12.57 -6.32
CA THR A 85 -13.62 -13.47 -5.90
C THR A 85 -12.34 -12.72 -5.57
N VAL A 86 -11.81 -11.93 -6.50
CA VAL A 86 -10.56 -11.19 -6.36
C VAL A 86 -10.70 -9.77 -6.90
N SER A 87 -10.28 -8.77 -6.12
CA SER A 87 -10.02 -7.41 -6.58
C SER A 87 -8.53 -7.23 -6.85
N VAL A 88 -8.18 -6.81 -8.07
CA VAL A 88 -6.79 -6.45 -8.42
C VAL A 88 -6.59 -4.96 -8.24
N VAL A 89 -5.48 -4.56 -7.61
CA VAL A 89 -5.07 -3.14 -7.47
C VAL A 89 -3.80 -2.89 -8.25
N LEU A 90 -3.83 -1.89 -9.13
CA LEU A 90 -2.70 -1.39 -9.92
C LEU A 90 -2.46 0.08 -9.57
N VAL A 91 -1.22 0.48 -9.32
CA VAL A 91 -0.85 1.90 -9.13
C VAL A 91 -0.14 2.42 -10.37
N ALA A 92 -0.75 3.37 -11.05
CA ALA A 92 -0.24 3.96 -12.28
C ALA A 92 0.40 5.33 -12.01
N THR A 93 1.66 5.51 -12.44
CA THR A 93 2.44 6.73 -12.21
C THR A 93 3.15 7.24 -13.46
N ASP A 94 4.18 6.56 -13.95
CA ASP A 94 5.13 7.08 -14.95
C ASP A 94 5.37 6.13 -16.15
N ASP A 95 4.79 4.92 -16.16
CA ASP A 95 5.00 3.93 -17.21
C ASP A 95 3.68 3.56 -17.89
N ALA A 96 3.37 4.23 -18.99
CA ALA A 96 2.16 4.03 -19.79
C ALA A 96 2.10 2.62 -20.40
N ALA A 97 3.23 2.10 -20.87
CA ALA A 97 3.28 0.78 -21.49
C ALA A 97 3.08 -0.33 -20.45
N ALA A 98 3.60 -0.15 -19.24
CA ALA A 98 3.45 -1.11 -18.16
C ALA A 98 1.98 -1.22 -17.71
N ILE A 99 1.30 -0.09 -17.47
CA ILE A 99 -0.10 -0.12 -17.03
C ILE A 99 -1.02 -0.71 -18.12
N ALA A 100 -0.82 -0.33 -19.39
CA ALA A 100 -1.59 -0.87 -20.50
C ALA A 100 -1.43 -2.40 -20.62
N ARG A 101 -0.19 -2.89 -20.58
CA ARG A 101 0.15 -4.31 -20.68
C ARG A 101 -0.41 -5.10 -19.51
N SER A 102 -0.17 -4.65 -18.28
CA SER A 102 -0.61 -5.34 -17.07
C SER A 102 -2.13 -5.43 -16.99
N HIS A 103 -2.83 -4.33 -17.25
CA HIS A 103 -4.29 -4.33 -17.30
C HIS A 103 -4.82 -5.29 -18.37
N ALA A 104 -4.34 -5.19 -19.62
CA ALA A 104 -4.77 -6.06 -20.71
C ALA A 104 -4.51 -7.55 -20.39
N ALA A 105 -3.36 -7.86 -19.76
CA ALA A 105 -3.02 -9.21 -19.34
C ALA A 105 -3.98 -9.75 -18.25
N VAL A 106 -4.36 -8.93 -17.28
CA VAL A 106 -5.36 -9.29 -16.25
C VAL A 106 -6.70 -9.61 -16.90
N ILE A 107 -7.19 -8.73 -17.79
CA ILE A 107 -8.46 -8.94 -18.48
C ILE A 107 -8.46 -10.21 -19.33
N ALA A 108 -7.35 -10.48 -20.03
CA ALA A 108 -7.27 -11.61 -20.97
C ALA A 108 -7.03 -12.97 -20.28
N ASN A 109 -6.28 -13.00 -19.18
CA ASN A 109 -5.73 -14.23 -18.63
C ASN A 109 -6.20 -14.58 -17.21
N ALA A 110 -6.92 -13.70 -16.52
CA ALA A 110 -7.33 -13.90 -15.13
C ALA A 110 -8.87 -13.85 -14.96
N PRO A 111 -9.62 -14.83 -15.46
CA PRO A 111 -11.10 -14.83 -15.42
C PRO A 111 -11.68 -14.87 -14.00
N SER A 112 -10.89 -15.22 -12.98
CA SER A 112 -11.31 -15.17 -11.57
C SER A 112 -11.28 -13.75 -10.98
N VAL A 113 -10.74 -12.76 -11.69
CA VAL A 113 -10.79 -11.36 -11.28
C VAL A 113 -12.23 -10.84 -11.43
N SER A 114 -12.76 -10.29 -10.36
CA SER A 114 -14.11 -9.71 -10.33
C SER A 114 -14.12 -8.18 -10.32
N GLN A 115 -12.97 -7.55 -10.11
CA GLN A 115 -12.79 -6.10 -10.13
C GLN A 115 -11.32 -5.74 -10.37
N VAL A 116 -11.08 -4.72 -11.19
CA VAL A 116 -9.77 -4.06 -11.29
C VAL A 116 -9.91 -2.64 -10.74
N VAL A 117 -9.00 -2.24 -9.87
CA VAL A 117 -8.89 -0.88 -9.32
C VAL A 117 -7.56 -0.29 -9.79
N ILE A 118 -7.60 0.75 -10.60
CA ILE A 118 -6.42 1.50 -11.02
C ILE A 118 -6.33 2.77 -10.18
N VAL A 119 -5.24 2.94 -9.44
CA VAL A 119 -4.94 4.20 -8.77
C VAL A 119 -4.11 5.06 -9.70
N ALA A 120 -4.73 6.06 -10.32
CA ALA A 120 -4.08 7.10 -11.11
C ALA A 120 -3.38 8.09 -10.15
N ASN A 121 -2.17 7.75 -9.73
CA ASN A 121 -1.44 8.44 -8.67
C ASN A 121 -0.70 9.67 -9.20
N ALA A 122 -1.45 10.74 -9.49
CA ALA A 122 -1.01 11.94 -10.21
C ALA A 122 -0.06 11.54 -11.36
N PRO A 123 -0.57 10.78 -12.35
CA PRO A 123 0.24 10.15 -13.38
C PRO A 123 0.82 11.17 -14.36
N ALA A 124 1.86 10.77 -15.09
CA ALA A 124 2.34 11.50 -16.27
C ALA A 124 1.25 11.56 -17.35
N GLU A 125 1.33 12.51 -18.28
CA GLU A 125 0.29 12.79 -19.27
C GLU A 125 0.02 11.60 -20.20
N ASP A 126 1.05 10.89 -20.62
CA ASP A 126 0.95 9.66 -21.42
C ASP A 126 0.26 8.52 -20.67
N VAL A 127 0.54 8.39 -19.36
CA VAL A 127 -0.14 7.42 -18.50
C VAL A 127 -1.60 7.81 -18.29
N ALA A 128 -1.90 9.11 -18.11
CA ALA A 128 -3.28 9.59 -17.97
C ALA A 128 -4.10 9.29 -19.24
N THR A 129 -3.49 9.45 -20.43
CA THR A 129 -4.09 9.10 -21.72
C THR A 129 -4.42 7.61 -21.79
N VAL A 130 -3.47 6.73 -21.44
CA VAL A 130 -3.70 5.28 -21.41
C VAL A 130 -4.81 4.90 -20.44
N ILE A 131 -4.88 5.54 -19.27
CA ILE A 131 -5.96 5.28 -18.31
C ILE A 131 -7.32 5.67 -18.89
N ALA A 132 -7.41 6.80 -19.59
CA ALA A 132 -8.64 7.23 -20.24
C ALA A 132 -9.07 6.23 -21.36
N ASP A 133 -8.12 5.71 -22.13
CA ASP A 133 -8.39 4.67 -23.14
C ASP A 133 -8.87 3.35 -22.48
N ILE A 134 -8.28 2.98 -21.36
CA ILE A 134 -8.72 1.82 -20.56
C ILE A 134 -10.16 2.03 -20.09
N GLU A 135 -10.51 3.17 -19.50
CA GLU A 135 -11.88 3.45 -19.05
C GLU A 135 -12.89 3.42 -20.21
N ALA A 136 -12.53 3.95 -21.36
CA ALA A 136 -13.40 3.97 -22.54
C ALA A 136 -13.63 2.57 -23.15
N SER A 137 -12.68 1.65 -22.97
CA SER A 137 -12.68 0.32 -23.62
C SER A 137 -12.81 -0.85 -22.63
N ALA A 138 -12.82 -0.60 -21.32
CA ALA A 138 -12.90 -1.65 -20.31
C ALA A 138 -14.20 -2.45 -20.45
N PRO A 139 -14.14 -3.79 -20.30
CA PRO A 139 -15.33 -4.62 -20.30
C PRO A 139 -16.19 -4.33 -19.06
N GLU A 140 -17.49 -4.60 -19.16
CA GLU A 140 -18.38 -4.50 -17.99
C GLU A 140 -18.01 -5.53 -16.91
N THR A 141 -17.37 -6.63 -17.30
CA THR A 141 -16.99 -7.72 -16.38
C THR A 141 -15.60 -8.28 -16.76
N PRO A 142 -14.59 -8.18 -15.90
CA PRO A 142 -14.60 -7.43 -14.64
C PRO A 142 -14.61 -5.90 -14.86
N PRO A 143 -15.36 -5.14 -14.05
CA PRO A 143 -15.33 -3.68 -14.13
C PRO A 143 -13.96 -3.15 -13.71
N THR A 144 -13.53 -2.09 -14.41
CA THR A 144 -12.34 -1.33 -14.05
C THR A 144 -12.75 -0.01 -13.42
N GLU A 145 -12.35 0.21 -12.17
CA GLU A 145 -12.59 1.45 -11.43
C GLU A 145 -11.29 2.26 -11.34
N VAL A 146 -11.35 3.56 -11.63
CA VAL A 146 -10.18 4.44 -11.54
C VAL A 146 -10.32 5.39 -10.35
N VAL A 147 -9.34 5.35 -9.45
CA VAL A 147 -9.18 6.26 -8.32
C VAL A 147 -8.11 7.30 -8.69
N ARG A 148 -8.49 8.56 -8.83
CA ARG A 148 -7.56 9.64 -9.17
C ARG A 148 -7.10 10.39 -7.94
N THR A 149 -5.81 10.71 -7.87
CA THR A 149 -5.25 11.49 -6.77
C THR A 149 -4.84 12.88 -7.24
N ALA A 150 -5.08 13.90 -6.40
CA ALA A 150 -4.76 15.30 -6.70
C ALA A 150 -3.25 15.61 -6.62
N ARG A 151 -2.48 14.70 -6.02
CA ARG A 151 -1.02 14.77 -5.90
C ARG A 151 -0.42 13.38 -5.99
N ARG A 152 0.89 13.29 -6.23
CA ARG A 152 1.62 12.03 -6.10
C ARG A 152 1.64 11.61 -4.62
N LEU A 153 0.92 10.53 -4.30
CA LEU A 153 0.95 9.88 -2.98
C LEU A 153 2.21 9.03 -2.84
N GLY A 154 2.64 8.79 -1.60
CA GLY A 154 3.61 7.73 -1.32
C GLY A 154 3.04 6.36 -1.70
N HIS A 155 3.93 5.38 -1.92
CA HIS A 155 3.51 4.06 -2.44
C HIS A 155 2.48 3.37 -1.54
N GLY A 156 2.73 3.30 -0.21
CA GLY A 156 1.78 2.71 0.74
C GLY A 156 0.44 3.47 0.78
N GLU A 157 0.48 4.81 0.74
CA GLU A 157 -0.72 5.64 0.70
C GLU A 157 -1.52 5.43 -0.61
N ALA A 158 -0.83 5.31 -1.76
CA ALA A 158 -1.47 5.05 -3.05
C ALA A 158 -2.16 3.68 -3.07
N LEU A 159 -1.49 2.64 -2.55
CA LEU A 159 -2.11 1.32 -2.41
C LEU A 159 -3.32 1.37 -1.47
N ASN A 160 -3.25 2.11 -0.36
CA ASN A 160 -4.39 2.28 0.55
C ASN A 160 -5.59 2.94 -0.15
N ALA A 161 -5.36 3.90 -1.06
CA ALA A 161 -6.42 4.50 -1.87
C ALA A 161 -7.15 3.43 -2.72
N GLY A 162 -6.39 2.52 -3.35
CA GLY A 162 -6.95 1.40 -4.09
C GLY A 162 -7.65 0.37 -3.21
N LEU A 163 -7.04 -0.01 -2.09
CA LEU A 163 -7.61 -0.96 -1.12
C LEU A 163 -8.99 -0.55 -0.63
N ARG A 164 -9.20 0.74 -0.38
CA ARG A 164 -10.51 1.27 0.05
C ARG A 164 -11.63 0.98 -0.95
N ARG A 165 -11.31 0.75 -2.23
CA ARG A 165 -12.30 0.45 -3.29
C ARG A 165 -12.48 -1.04 -3.55
N CYS A 166 -11.64 -1.91 -2.98
CA CYS A 166 -11.75 -3.34 -3.17
C CYS A 166 -13.07 -3.90 -2.60
N ALA A 167 -13.82 -4.59 -3.46
CA ALA A 167 -15.09 -5.22 -3.10
C ALA A 167 -14.96 -6.72 -2.82
N ALA A 168 -13.99 -7.40 -3.43
CA ALA A 168 -13.84 -8.84 -3.31
C ALA A 168 -13.20 -9.27 -1.98
N PRO A 169 -13.43 -10.52 -1.52
CA PRO A 169 -12.86 -11.04 -0.28
C PRO A 169 -11.32 -11.19 -0.33
N VAL A 170 -10.76 -11.35 -1.53
CA VAL A 170 -9.31 -11.41 -1.77
C VAL A 170 -8.87 -10.18 -2.54
N VAL A 171 -7.75 -9.61 -2.12
CA VAL A 171 -7.07 -8.51 -2.81
C VAL A 171 -5.75 -9.04 -3.38
N LEU A 172 -5.49 -8.74 -4.65
CA LEU A 172 -4.21 -8.95 -5.32
C LEU A 172 -3.60 -7.58 -5.62
N LEU A 173 -2.53 -7.20 -4.93
CA LEU A 173 -1.71 -6.06 -5.30
C LEU A 173 -0.80 -6.51 -6.44
N LEU A 174 -0.84 -5.81 -7.56
CA LEU A 174 -0.09 -6.16 -8.76
C LEU A 174 0.71 -4.94 -9.21
N ASP A 175 2.03 -5.08 -9.28
CA ASP A 175 2.88 -4.05 -9.86
C ASP A 175 2.64 -4.00 -11.38
N PRO A 176 2.50 -2.81 -12.00
CA PRO A 176 2.29 -2.70 -13.44
C PRO A 176 3.41 -3.32 -14.32
N SER A 177 4.60 -3.56 -13.76
CA SER A 177 5.65 -4.30 -14.46
C SER A 177 5.33 -5.78 -14.68
N VAL A 178 4.31 -6.32 -13.99
CA VAL A 178 3.93 -7.73 -14.09
C VAL A 178 2.88 -7.94 -15.18
N GLU A 179 3.17 -8.87 -16.06
CA GLU A 179 2.25 -9.41 -17.06
C GLU A 179 1.82 -10.82 -16.63
N VAL A 180 0.58 -10.99 -16.23
CA VAL A 180 0.03 -12.31 -15.90
C VAL A 180 -0.26 -13.10 -17.19
N ARG A 181 0.17 -14.37 -17.23
CA ARG A 181 -0.02 -15.27 -18.39
C ARG A 181 -0.90 -16.47 -18.06
N GLY A 182 -1.62 -16.40 -16.95
CA GLY A 182 -2.56 -17.37 -16.45
C GLY A 182 -3.34 -16.81 -15.27
N ASP A 183 -4.29 -17.58 -14.73
CA ASP A 183 -5.16 -17.10 -13.64
C ASP A 183 -4.45 -17.11 -12.28
N LEU A 184 -3.54 -16.15 -12.09
CA LEU A 184 -2.87 -15.90 -10.81
C LEU A 184 -3.89 -15.62 -9.70
N ALA A 185 -4.99 -14.95 -10.04
CA ALA A 185 -6.02 -14.60 -9.08
C ALA A 185 -6.70 -15.85 -8.50
N ALA A 186 -7.02 -16.84 -9.34
CA ALA A 186 -7.57 -18.13 -8.88
C ALA A 186 -6.60 -18.86 -7.95
N ALA A 187 -5.31 -18.92 -8.31
CA ALA A 187 -4.30 -19.58 -7.49
C ALA A 187 -4.14 -18.91 -6.12
N CYS A 188 -4.11 -17.56 -6.09
CA CYS A 188 -4.08 -16.80 -4.84
C CYS A 188 -5.32 -17.05 -3.99
N ALA A 189 -6.52 -17.00 -4.58
CA ALA A 189 -7.77 -17.23 -3.87
C ALA A 189 -7.85 -18.66 -3.30
N ALA A 190 -7.37 -19.65 -4.04
CA ALA A 190 -7.31 -21.04 -3.58
C ALA A 190 -6.37 -21.22 -2.37
N ALA A 191 -5.16 -20.64 -2.42
CA ALA A 191 -4.22 -20.68 -1.30
C ALA A 191 -4.79 -19.97 -0.06
N LEU A 192 -5.44 -18.82 -0.25
CA LEU A 192 -6.03 -18.03 0.83
C LEU A 192 -7.35 -18.62 1.37
N ALA A 193 -7.91 -19.67 0.76
CA ALA A 193 -9.02 -20.41 1.35
C ALA A 193 -8.63 -21.15 2.63
N ASP A 194 -7.34 -21.49 2.79
CA ASP A 194 -6.77 -21.97 4.06
C ASP A 194 -6.57 -20.77 5.01
N PRO A 195 -7.28 -20.71 6.18
CA PRO A 195 -7.15 -19.60 7.12
C PRO A 195 -5.75 -19.49 7.74
N SER A 196 -4.94 -20.54 7.71
CA SER A 196 -3.55 -20.51 8.16
C SER A 196 -2.64 -19.73 7.22
N VAL A 197 -3.02 -19.56 5.95
CA VAL A 197 -2.29 -18.76 4.95
C VAL A 197 -2.68 -17.29 5.09
N ALA A 198 -1.74 -16.41 5.30
CA ALA A 198 -1.94 -14.95 5.45
C ALA A 198 -1.75 -14.21 4.13
N VAL A 199 -0.77 -14.65 3.35
CA VAL A 199 -0.35 -14.00 2.11
C VAL A 199 0.13 -15.05 1.11
N ALA A 200 -0.16 -14.85 -0.17
CA ALA A 200 0.24 -15.74 -1.24
C ALA A 200 0.69 -14.96 -2.48
N GLY A 201 1.64 -15.51 -3.23
CA GLY A 201 2.13 -14.89 -4.47
C GLY A 201 3.13 -15.77 -5.20
N PRO A 202 3.52 -15.38 -6.44
CA PRO A 202 4.37 -16.22 -7.29
C PRO A 202 5.85 -16.23 -6.89
N VAL A 203 6.32 -15.17 -6.19
CA VAL A 203 7.72 -15.04 -5.77
C VAL A 203 7.79 -14.94 -4.27
N GLY A 204 8.49 -15.89 -3.66
CA GLY A 204 8.72 -15.95 -2.23
C GLY A 204 10.15 -15.60 -1.86
N LEU A 205 10.32 -15.02 -0.68
CA LEU A 205 11.63 -14.70 -0.11
C LEU A 205 11.77 -15.41 1.24
N VAL A 206 12.96 -15.87 1.54
CA VAL A 206 13.33 -16.52 2.81
C VAL A 206 14.43 -15.72 3.50
N SER A 207 14.50 -15.83 4.82
CA SER A 207 15.49 -15.12 5.63
C SER A 207 15.92 -15.98 6.82
N GLU A 208 17.18 -15.82 7.25
CA GLU A 208 17.68 -16.41 8.48
C GLU A 208 17.64 -15.45 9.67
N ASP A 209 17.54 -14.16 9.41
CA ASP A 209 17.77 -13.12 10.42
C ASP A 209 16.78 -11.93 10.38
N LEU A 210 15.78 -11.96 9.50
CA LEU A 210 14.84 -10.86 9.20
C LEU A 210 15.52 -9.56 8.69
N ARG A 211 16.76 -9.65 8.24
CA ARG A 211 17.52 -8.51 7.70
C ARG A 211 17.86 -8.69 6.23
N THR A 212 18.24 -9.89 5.87
CA THR A 212 18.56 -10.27 4.50
C THR A 212 17.51 -11.25 4.02
N PHE A 213 16.91 -10.94 2.87
CA PHE A 213 15.89 -11.76 2.24
C PHE A 213 16.41 -12.23 0.88
N GLU A 214 16.36 -13.54 0.65
CA GLU A 214 16.80 -14.16 -0.58
C GLU A 214 15.64 -14.87 -1.26
N PRO A 215 15.62 -14.94 -2.60
CA PRO A 215 14.59 -15.71 -3.30
C PRO A 215 14.56 -17.16 -2.83
N ALA A 216 13.36 -17.67 -2.59
CA ALA A 216 13.18 -19.08 -2.32
C ALA A 216 13.54 -19.93 -3.55
N ASP A 217 14.03 -21.16 -3.33
CA ASP A 217 14.43 -22.07 -4.40
C ASP A 217 13.23 -22.41 -5.32
N ASP A 218 13.35 -22.12 -6.60
CA ASP A 218 12.32 -22.41 -7.60
C ASP A 218 12.02 -23.91 -7.74
N ALA A 219 12.98 -24.77 -7.47
CA ALA A 219 12.81 -26.22 -7.50
C ALA A 219 11.89 -26.75 -6.40
N ALA A 220 11.67 -25.98 -5.33
CA ALA A 220 10.82 -26.40 -4.21
C ALA A 220 9.32 -26.46 -4.54
N GLY A 221 8.89 -25.91 -5.68
CA GLY A 221 7.46 -25.85 -6.02
C GLY A 221 6.69 -24.89 -5.11
N GLU A 222 5.43 -25.22 -4.77
CA GLU A 222 4.67 -24.50 -3.76
C GLU A 222 5.26 -24.76 -2.37
N CYS A 223 5.58 -23.69 -1.64
CA CYS A 223 6.24 -23.81 -0.34
C CYS A 223 5.96 -22.62 0.56
N ASP A 224 6.16 -22.84 1.86
CA ASP A 224 6.18 -21.78 2.85
C ASP A 224 7.42 -20.91 2.70
N VAL A 225 7.23 -19.61 2.82
CA VAL A 225 8.29 -18.59 2.74
C VAL A 225 8.11 -17.55 3.85
N ASP A 226 9.09 -16.67 4.02
CA ASP A 226 9.00 -15.62 5.03
C ASP A 226 8.23 -14.39 4.53
N VAL A 227 8.37 -14.07 3.25
CA VAL A 227 7.79 -12.89 2.62
C VAL A 227 7.38 -13.23 1.18
N ILE A 228 6.32 -12.63 0.70
CA ILE A 228 5.97 -12.59 -0.72
C ILE A 228 6.47 -11.28 -1.32
N ASP A 229 7.16 -11.35 -2.48
CA ASP A 229 7.65 -10.18 -3.22
C ASP A 229 6.50 -9.27 -3.66
N GLY A 230 6.71 -7.97 -3.54
CA GLY A 230 5.71 -6.94 -3.78
C GLY A 230 5.27 -6.77 -5.23
N ALA A 231 5.91 -7.46 -6.18
CA ALA A 231 5.49 -7.39 -7.59
C ALA A 231 4.09 -7.97 -7.80
N ALA A 232 3.75 -9.05 -7.08
CA ALA A 232 2.42 -9.62 -7.09
C ALA A 232 2.17 -10.37 -5.77
N PHE A 233 1.33 -9.84 -4.90
CA PHE A 233 0.97 -10.55 -3.68
C PHE A 233 -0.48 -10.34 -3.26
N ALA A 234 -1.09 -11.39 -2.74
CA ALA A 234 -2.49 -11.43 -2.39
C ALA A 234 -2.70 -11.76 -0.93
N PHE A 235 -3.77 -11.19 -0.37
CA PHE A 235 -4.20 -11.39 1.01
C PHE A 235 -5.70 -11.17 1.13
N ARG A 236 -6.28 -11.49 2.30
CA ARG A 236 -7.71 -11.27 2.53
C ARG A 236 -8.00 -9.80 2.78
N ARG A 237 -9.09 -9.30 2.20
CA ARG A 237 -9.56 -7.93 2.42
C ARG A 237 -9.83 -7.63 3.90
N GLU A 238 -10.37 -8.60 4.64
CA GLU A 238 -10.63 -8.49 6.08
C GLU A 238 -9.37 -8.22 6.91
N ASP A 239 -8.19 -8.64 6.45
CA ASP A 239 -6.94 -8.35 7.13
C ASP A 239 -6.60 -6.85 7.14
N VAL A 240 -7.10 -6.07 6.17
CA VAL A 240 -6.92 -4.60 6.16
C VAL A 240 -7.72 -3.96 7.30
N GLU A 241 -8.90 -4.49 7.62
CA GLU A 241 -9.70 -4.01 8.74
C GLU A 241 -9.12 -4.47 10.08
N ALA A 242 -8.74 -5.75 10.18
CA ALA A 242 -8.24 -6.33 11.43
C ALA A 242 -6.85 -5.84 11.83
N ARG A 243 -5.99 -5.49 10.86
CA ARG A 243 -4.57 -5.16 11.07
C ARG A 243 -4.21 -3.72 10.75
N GLY A 244 -5.19 -2.96 10.28
CA GLY A 244 -5.03 -1.61 9.78
C GLY A 244 -4.55 -1.55 8.32
N PRO A 245 -4.54 -0.36 7.72
CA PRO A 245 -4.06 -0.15 6.36
C PRO A 245 -2.54 -0.38 6.26
N LEU A 246 -2.03 -0.48 5.04
CA LEU A 246 -0.59 -0.45 4.81
C LEU A 246 0.01 0.83 5.40
N ASP A 247 1.24 0.71 5.90
CA ASP A 247 1.93 1.84 6.50
C ASP A 247 2.33 2.88 5.44
N ASP A 248 1.74 4.06 5.50
CA ASP A 248 1.92 5.18 4.57
C ASP A 248 3.32 5.82 4.61
N HIS A 249 4.12 5.48 5.62
CA HIS A 249 5.53 5.89 5.67
C HIS A 249 6.41 5.17 4.64
N PHE A 250 5.93 4.10 4.02
CA PHE A 250 6.57 3.50 2.86
C PHE A 250 6.23 4.29 1.60
N VAL A 251 6.98 5.38 1.39
CA VAL A 251 6.74 6.30 0.26
C VAL A 251 7.25 5.74 -1.08
N ILE A 252 8.07 4.69 -1.05
CA ILE A 252 8.56 3.92 -2.19
C ILE A 252 8.21 2.43 -1.98
N PRO A 253 8.23 1.60 -3.03
CA PRO A 253 7.89 0.17 -2.93
C PRO A 253 8.78 -0.64 -1.99
N ALA A 254 10.06 -0.27 -1.88
CA ALA A 254 11.06 -1.02 -1.14
C ALA A 254 10.62 -1.37 0.30
N HIS A 255 10.69 -2.65 0.64
CA HIS A 255 10.39 -3.22 1.96
C HIS A 255 8.93 -3.11 2.44
N LEU A 256 8.00 -2.56 1.64
CA LEU A 256 6.58 -2.55 2.01
C LEU A 256 6.00 -3.97 2.00
N ASP A 257 6.37 -4.76 1.02
CA ASP A 257 6.04 -6.18 0.90
C ASP A 257 6.53 -6.99 2.11
N THR A 258 7.79 -6.80 2.49
CA THR A 258 8.39 -7.39 3.69
C THR A 258 7.59 -6.99 4.94
N TRP A 259 7.36 -5.70 5.12
CA TRP A 259 6.57 -5.18 6.24
C TRP A 259 5.17 -5.80 6.29
N TRP A 260 4.44 -5.76 5.18
CA TRP A 260 3.06 -6.20 5.16
C TRP A 260 2.92 -7.71 5.26
N SER A 261 3.80 -8.49 4.62
CA SER A 261 3.84 -9.94 4.79
C SER A 261 4.04 -10.32 6.27
N LEU A 262 4.96 -9.66 6.97
CA LEU A 262 5.20 -9.91 8.38
C LEU A 262 4.01 -9.47 9.25
N VAL A 263 3.39 -8.31 8.98
CA VAL A 263 2.17 -7.85 9.69
C VAL A 263 1.02 -8.84 9.51
N LEU A 264 0.81 -9.32 8.28
CA LEU A 264 -0.27 -10.27 7.98
C LEU A 264 -0.10 -11.60 8.73
N ARG A 265 1.14 -12.03 8.96
CA ARG A 265 1.50 -13.29 9.60
C ARG A 265 1.55 -13.20 11.12
N ASP A 266 1.84 -12.02 11.65
CA ASP A 266 2.03 -11.78 13.09
C ASP A 266 0.71 -11.87 13.86
N PRO A 267 0.53 -12.84 14.77
CA PRO A 267 -0.68 -12.95 15.57
C PRO A 267 -0.89 -11.77 16.53
N TRP A 268 0.17 -10.99 16.80
CA TRP A 268 0.12 -9.83 17.69
C TRP A 268 -0.17 -8.52 16.96
N ALA A 269 -0.30 -8.55 15.63
CA ALA A 269 -0.54 -7.35 14.83
C ALA A 269 -2.05 -7.04 14.66
N ILE A 270 -2.87 -7.33 15.68
CA ILE A 270 -4.30 -7.02 15.74
C ILE A 270 -4.60 -6.30 17.06
N GLU A 271 -5.73 -5.60 17.15
CA GLU A 271 -6.11 -4.83 18.35
C GLU A 271 -6.30 -5.71 19.58
N GLU A 272 -6.93 -6.89 19.40
CA GLU A 272 -7.18 -7.87 20.47
C GLU A 272 -6.48 -9.20 20.16
N PRO A 273 -5.16 -9.31 20.45
CA PRO A 273 -4.42 -10.53 20.19
C PRO A 273 -4.97 -11.71 21.01
N VAL A 274 -5.09 -12.86 20.35
CA VAL A 274 -5.47 -14.10 21.01
C VAL A 274 -4.18 -14.80 21.47
N GLU A 275 -4.05 -15.04 22.78
CA GLU A 275 -2.91 -15.75 23.32
C GLU A 275 -2.82 -17.16 22.75
N GLY A 276 -1.64 -17.54 22.28
CA GLY A 276 -1.42 -18.84 21.65
C GLY A 276 -1.88 -18.94 20.18
N ALA A 277 -2.35 -17.83 19.58
CA ALA A 277 -2.67 -17.83 18.15
C ALA A 277 -1.40 -18.12 17.34
N PRO A 278 -1.48 -19.04 16.33
CA PRO A 278 -0.32 -19.43 15.54
C PRO A 278 0.10 -18.31 14.59
N VAL A 279 1.41 -18.27 14.29
CA VAL A 279 1.93 -17.48 13.18
C VAL A 279 1.34 -18.01 11.88
N ARG A 280 0.69 -17.16 11.10
CA ARG A 280 0.15 -17.54 9.80
C ARG A 280 1.26 -17.71 8.77
N ARG A 281 0.96 -18.40 7.69
CA ARG A 281 1.90 -18.75 6.61
C ARG A 281 1.93 -17.68 5.53
N ALA A 282 3.10 -17.50 4.90
CA ALA A 282 3.21 -16.94 3.57
C ALA A 282 3.50 -18.09 2.60
N VAL A 283 2.78 -18.18 1.51
CA VAL A 283 2.88 -19.30 0.56
C VAL A 283 3.32 -18.79 -0.80
N ARG A 284 4.48 -19.28 -1.26
CA ARG A 284 4.88 -19.11 -2.65
C ARG A 284 4.13 -20.12 -3.50
N LEU A 285 3.42 -19.62 -4.51
CA LEU A 285 2.66 -20.41 -5.45
C LEU A 285 3.58 -21.00 -6.52
N ALA A 286 3.45 -22.31 -6.77
CA ALA A 286 4.13 -22.93 -7.89
C ALA A 286 3.36 -22.66 -9.20
N SER A 287 4.09 -22.57 -10.29
CA SER A 287 3.56 -22.73 -11.66
C SER A 287 2.51 -21.70 -12.12
N VAL A 288 2.49 -20.50 -11.52
CA VAL A 288 1.67 -19.44 -12.11
C VAL A 288 2.51 -18.64 -13.09
N PRO A 289 2.19 -18.69 -14.39
CA PRO A 289 2.95 -17.98 -15.39
C PRO A 289 2.71 -16.46 -15.26
N ALA A 290 3.71 -15.74 -14.78
CA ALA A 290 3.78 -14.30 -14.76
C ALA A 290 5.18 -13.87 -15.23
N VAL A 291 5.26 -12.80 -16.00
CA VAL A 291 6.53 -12.22 -16.46
C VAL A 291 6.68 -10.85 -15.85
N ARG A 292 7.79 -10.61 -15.18
CA ARG A 292 8.16 -9.27 -14.72
C ARG A 292 9.03 -8.60 -15.79
N HIS A 293 8.58 -7.47 -16.29
CA HIS A 293 9.31 -6.63 -17.22
C HIS A 293 10.20 -5.65 -16.45
N ALA A 294 11.34 -5.28 -17.04
CA ALA A 294 12.14 -4.19 -16.48
C ALA A 294 11.30 -2.90 -16.50
N GLY A 295 11.16 -2.27 -15.34
CA GLY A 295 10.51 -0.96 -15.24
C GLY A 295 11.39 0.17 -15.78
N LEU A 296 10.78 1.35 -15.98
CA LEU A 296 11.54 2.55 -16.29
C LEU A 296 12.50 2.88 -15.14
N GLU A 297 13.78 3.08 -15.46
CA GLU A 297 14.74 3.55 -14.46
C GLU A 297 14.33 4.94 -13.97
N SER A 298 14.05 5.05 -12.67
CA SER A 298 13.76 6.35 -12.07
C SER A 298 15.02 7.21 -12.03
N PRO A 299 15.00 8.44 -12.55
CA PRO A 299 16.21 9.31 -12.59
C PRO A 299 16.64 9.83 -11.20
N VAL A 300 15.92 9.55 -10.12
CA VAL A 300 16.15 10.11 -8.78
C VAL A 300 16.91 9.13 -7.89
N ARG A 301 18.19 8.84 -8.23
CA ARG A 301 19.01 7.86 -7.46
C ARG A 301 19.37 8.31 -6.03
N GLY A 302 19.70 9.58 -5.80
CA GLY A 302 20.27 10.01 -4.51
C GLY A 302 19.29 10.08 -3.33
N ASN A 303 17.98 10.24 -3.56
CA ASN A 303 16.96 10.25 -2.50
C ASN A 303 16.40 8.84 -2.27
N GLN A 304 16.44 7.98 -3.27
CA GLN A 304 15.90 6.63 -3.21
C GLN A 304 16.64 5.77 -2.20
N GLU A 305 17.97 5.73 -2.23
CA GLU A 305 18.79 4.97 -1.26
C GLU A 305 18.50 5.38 0.19
N LYS A 306 18.30 6.68 0.44
CA LYS A 306 17.94 7.18 1.77
C LYS A 306 16.54 6.72 2.20
N LEU A 307 15.59 6.66 1.28
CA LEU A 307 14.24 6.19 1.53
C LEU A 307 14.22 4.67 1.76
N GLU A 308 14.95 3.90 0.96
CA GLU A 308 15.13 2.46 1.14
C GLU A 308 15.72 2.13 2.52
N LYS A 309 16.79 2.82 2.88
CA LYS A 309 17.40 2.67 4.21
C LYS A 309 16.43 3.01 5.34
N LYS A 310 15.61 4.06 5.17
CA LYS A 310 14.57 4.43 6.15
C LYS A 310 13.49 3.34 6.26
N ALA A 311 13.04 2.80 5.13
CA ALA A 311 12.08 1.71 5.04
C ALA A 311 12.63 0.44 5.70
N PHE A 312 13.87 0.06 5.39
CA PHE A 312 14.56 -1.06 6.01
C PHE A 312 14.63 -0.94 7.55
N TYR A 313 15.07 0.20 8.07
CA TYR A 313 15.12 0.40 9.53
C TYR A 313 13.73 0.37 10.17
N ARG A 314 12.69 0.72 9.44
CA ARG A 314 11.32 0.62 9.92
C ARG A 314 10.90 -0.83 10.14
N VAL A 315 11.22 -1.71 9.19
CA VAL A 315 11.02 -3.16 9.33
C VAL A 315 11.80 -3.69 10.53
N LEU A 316 13.10 -3.40 10.60
CA LEU A 316 13.95 -3.87 11.70
C LEU A 316 13.47 -3.39 13.07
N LYS A 317 13.03 -2.15 13.20
CA LYS A 317 12.55 -1.61 14.47
C LYS A 317 11.37 -2.40 15.04
N ARG A 318 10.52 -2.98 14.17
CA ARG A 318 9.35 -3.75 14.60
C ARG A 318 9.64 -5.25 14.71
N PHE A 319 10.40 -5.80 13.77
CA PHE A 319 10.47 -7.25 13.57
C PHE A 319 11.82 -7.89 13.87
N ALA A 320 12.91 -7.12 14.12
CA ALA A 320 14.25 -7.69 14.28
C ALA A 320 14.38 -8.77 15.39
N THR A 321 13.49 -8.76 16.39
CA THR A 321 13.47 -9.73 17.49
C THR A 321 12.44 -10.85 17.28
N ARG A 322 11.64 -10.79 16.20
CA ARG A 322 10.53 -11.69 15.93
C ARG A 322 10.98 -12.90 15.11
N GLN A 323 12.00 -13.61 15.64
CA GLN A 323 12.54 -14.82 15.02
C GLN A 323 11.51 -15.96 14.89
N ASP A 324 10.43 -15.91 15.69
CA ASP A 324 9.27 -16.79 15.62
C ASP A 324 8.50 -16.69 14.30
N LEU A 325 8.67 -15.57 13.56
CA LEU A 325 8.06 -15.38 12.24
C LEU A 325 8.81 -16.11 11.13
N LEU A 326 10.07 -16.52 11.34
CA LEU A 326 10.85 -17.23 10.32
C LEU A 326 10.35 -18.65 10.10
N VAL A 327 10.28 -19.05 8.82
CA VAL A 327 9.89 -20.43 8.44
C VAL A 327 10.88 -21.45 9.04
N ALA A 328 12.17 -21.13 9.05
CA ALA A 328 13.21 -21.99 9.62
C ALA A 328 13.04 -22.26 11.13
N ASN A 329 12.32 -21.43 11.86
CA ASN A 329 12.11 -21.55 13.30
C ASN A 329 10.72 -22.08 13.68
N ARG A 330 9.92 -22.48 12.69
CA ARG A 330 8.62 -23.12 12.96
C ARG A 330 8.82 -24.58 13.34
N PRO A 331 8.02 -25.07 14.31
CA PRO A 331 8.09 -26.47 14.71
C PRO A 331 7.63 -27.46 13.64
#